data_26abcce45bbe9119cc93c9a44bfd49ef
#
_entry.id   26abcce45bbe9119cc93c9a44bfd49ef
#
_cell.length_a   1.000
_cell.length_b   1.000
_cell.length_c   1.000
_cell.angle_alpha   90.00
_cell.angle_beta   90.00
_cell.angle_gamma   90.00
#
_symmetry.space_group_name_H-M   'P 1'
#
loop_
_entity.id
_entity.type
_entity.pdbx_description
1 polymer ?
#
loop_
_entity_poly.entity_id
_entity_poly.type
_entity_poly.pdbx_seq_one_letter_code
_entity_poly.pdbx_strand_id
1 'polypeptide(L)'
;MVASSPVPSLKQGSTEDLAIKDFVLKHALPLVGHRKASNDAKRYTRRPLVVVYYSVDFSFDYRAATQFWRSKVLEVAKDFPEYTFAIADEDDYAGEVKDLGLSESGEDVNAAILDESGKKFAMEPEEFDSDTLRDFVTAFKKGSSGVTCPTSGGHTSLTAWSRGGPRIFGLFSTDAPSSALLSLAGKLKPVIKSQPVPKNNKGPVKVVVGKTFDSIVMDPKKDVLIEFYAPWCGHCKQLEPVYNSLGKKYKGQKGLVIAKMDATANDVPSDRYKVEGFPTIYFAPSGDKKNPVKFEGGDRDLEHLSKFIEEHATKLGRTKEEL
;
A
#
# COMPACT_ATOMS: atom_id res chain seq x y z
N MET A 1 -36.82 43.25 15.28
CA MET A 1 -36.20 42.23 16.18
C MET A 1 -36.87 40.90 15.91
N VAL A 2 -36.20 40.05 15.14
CA VAL A 2 -36.69 38.69 14.84
C VAL A 2 -36.00 37.81 15.87
N ALA A 3 -36.80 37.23 16.75
CA ALA A 3 -36.33 36.29 17.77
C ALA A 3 -35.88 34.97 17.08
N SER A 4 -34.62 34.67 17.18
CA SER A 4 -34.05 33.37 16.77
C SER A 4 -34.48 32.32 17.79
N SER A 5 -35.29 31.38 17.34
CA SER A 5 -35.64 30.19 18.14
C SER A 5 -34.37 29.34 18.38
N PRO A 6 -34.19 28.83 19.60
CA PRO A 6 -33.05 27.98 19.88
C PRO A 6 -33.17 26.65 19.15
N VAL A 7 -32.10 26.24 18.48
CA VAL A 7 -31.97 24.91 17.88
C VAL A 7 -32.00 23.87 19.00
N PRO A 8 -32.88 22.87 18.93
CA PRO A 8 -32.98 21.85 19.99
C PRO A 8 -31.64 21.06 20.03
N SER A 9 -31.05 21.00 21.22
CA SER A 9 -29.89 20.16 21.49
C SER A 9 -30.33 18.71 21.48
N LEU A 10 -29.83 17.92 20.52
CA LEU A 10 -30.00 16.48 20.45
C LEU A 10 -29.45 15.80 21.71
N LYS A 11 -30.27 15.14 22.47
CA LYS A 11 -29.85 14.33 23.62
C LYS A 11 -29.02 13.16 23.13
N GLN A 12 -27.83 12.99 23.70
CA GLN A 12 -26.98 11.82 23.45
C GLN A 12 -27.64 10.56 23.93
N GLY A 13 -27.94 9.57 23.06
CA GLY A 13 -28.13 8.21 23.53
C GLY A 13 -29.25 7.36 22.98
N SER A 14 -29.83 7.60 21.81
CA SER A 14 -30.71 6.58 21.19
C SER A 14 -30.06 5.97 19.94
N THR A 15 -30.37 4.69 19.66
CA THR A 15 -29.91 3.98 18.44
C THR A 15 -30.39 4.70 17.18
N GLU A 16 -31.53 5.39 17.24
CA GLU A 16 -32.09 6.20 16.16
C GLU A 16 -31.27 7.47 15.91
N ASP A 17 -30.76 8.12 16.96
CA ASP A 17 -29.89 9.31 16.82
C ASP A 17 -28.56 8.97 16.15
N LEU A 18 -28.01 7.78 16.41
CA LEU A 18 -26.81 7.28 15.73
C LEU A 18 -27.08 7.02 14.25
N ALA A 19 -28.21 6.39 13.92
CA ALA A 19 -28.61 6.12 12.53
C ALA A 19 -28.85 7.40 11.73
N ILE A 20 -29.49 8.41 12.35
CA ILE A 20 -29.70 9.74 11.73
C ILE A 20 -28.37 10.45 11.53
N LYS A 21 -27.48 10.41 12.51
CA LYS A 21 -26.15 11.02 12.42
C LYS A 21 -25.32 10.39 11.31
N ASP A 22 -25.31 9.06 11.22
CA ASP A 22 -24.62 8.32 10.17
C ASP A 22 -25.23 8.59 8.80
N PHE A 23 -26.55 8.68 8.71
CA PHE A 23 -27.24 9.05 7.48
C PHE A 23 -26.85 10.46 7.03
N VAL A 24 -26.88 11.45 7.94
CA VAL A 24 -26.49 12.83 7.63
C VAL A 24 -25.03 12.92 7.24
N LEU A 25 -24.13 12.26 7.96
CA LEU A 25 -22.70 12.23 7.62
C LEU A 25 -22.46 11.59 6.25
N LYS A 26 -23.21 10.57 5.90
CA LYS A 26 -23.11 9.87 4.61
C LYS A 26 -23.63 10.69 3.43
N HIS A 27 -24.70 11.47 3.64
CA HIS A 27 -25.40 12.18 2.55
C HIS A 27 -25.18 13.69 2.52
N ALA A 28 -24.70 14.31 3.59
CA ALA A 28 -24.40 15.75 3.64
C ALA A 28 -23.03 16.11 3.07
N LEU A 29 -22.16 15.12 2.82
CA LEU A 29 -20.87 15.36 2.19
C LEU A 29 -21.01 15.37 0.67
N PRO A 30 -20.36 16.31 -0.04
CA PRO A 30 -20.30 16.25 -1.49
C PRO A 30 -19.62 14.94 -1.90
N LEU A 31 -20.09 14.32 -2.98
CA LEU A 31 -19.56 13.07 -3.52
C LEU A 31 -18.04 13.18 -3.79
N VAL A 32 -17.57 14.37 -4.22
CA VAL A 32 -16.16 14.73 -4.33
C VAL A 32 -15.95 16.03 -3.55
N GLY A 33 -15.30 15.93 -2.41
CA GLY A 33 -15.00 17.04 -1.53
C GLY A 33 -13.55 17.54 -1.66
N HIS A 34 -13.28 18.74 -1.18
CA HIS A 34 -11.93 19.28 -1.07
C HIS A 34 -11.31 18.83 0.27
N ARG A 35 -10.29 17.97 0.19
CA ARG A 35 -9.51 17.50 1.32
C ARG A 35 -8.49 18.58 1.71
N LYS A 36 -8.45 18.93 2.99
CA LYS A 36 -7.52 19.88 3.60
C LYS A 36 -7.04 19.34 4.94
N ALA A 37 -5.89 19.75 5.42
CA ALA A 37 -5.36 19.35 6.72
C ALA A 37 -6.38 19.59 7.86
N SER A 38 -7.19 20.67 7.77
CA SER A 38 -8.20 21.03 8.77
C SER A 38 -9.43 20.10 8.80
N ASN A 39 -9.70 19.36 7.74
CA ASN A 39 -10.88 18.48 7.63
C ASN A 39 -10.56 17.00 7.40
N ASP A 40 -9.32 16.64 7.12
CA ASP A 40 -8.88 15.29 6.78
C ASP A 40 -9.29 14.28 7.87
N ALA A 41 -8.85 14.49 9.10
CA ALA A 41 -9.14 13.60 10.23
C ALA A 41 -10.63 13.46 10.57
N LYS A 42 -11.49 14.37 10.09
CA LYS A 42 -12.93 14.35 10.37
C LYS A 42 -13.76 13.80 9.22
N ARG A 43 -13.36 14.05 7.98
CA ARG A 43 -14.19 13.79 6.79
C ARG A 43 -13.66 12.67 5.90
N TYR A 44 -12.34 12.45 5.92
CA TYR A 44 -11.67 11.52 4.99
C TYR A 44 -11.07 10.30 5.71
N THR A 45 -11.73 9.84 6.79
CA THR A 45 -11.34 8.65 7.55
C THR A 45 -11.85 7.35 6.91
N ARG A 46 -12.94 7.42 6.13
CA ARG A 46 -13.51 6.24 5.46
C ARG A 46 -12.59 5.82 4.31
N ARG A 47 -12.28 4.54 4.25
CA ARG A 47 -11.46 3.91 3.22
C ARG A 47 -12.29 2.90 2.41
N PRO A 48 -11.93 2.58 1.16
CA PRO A 48 -10.85 3.20 0.38
C PRO A 48 -11.12 4.68 0.06
N LEU A 49 -10.06 5.50 0.08
CA LEU A 49 -10.10 6.91 -0.27
C LEU A 49 -9.33 7.14 -1.57
N VAL A 50 -10.01 7.61 -2.59
CA VAL A 50 -9.42 8.06 -3.86
C VAL A 50 -9.15 9.55 -3.75
N VAL A 51 -7.90 9.95 -3.89
CA VAL A 51 -7.47 11.36 -3.84
C VAL A 51 -6.87 11.74 -5.18
N VAL A 52 -7.33 12.87 -5.71
CA VAL A 52 -6.77 13.46 -6.93
C VAL A 52 -6.09 14.77 -6.54
N TYR A 53 -4.79 14.84 -6.82
CA TYR A 53 -3.92 15.96 -6.48
C TYR A 53 -3.67 16.82 -7.70
N TYR A 54 -3.88 18.10 -7.56
CA TYR A 54 -3.59 19.13 -8.56
C TYR A 54 -3.63 20.50 -7.86
N SER A 55 -3.26 21.58 -8.56
CA SER A 55 -3.37 22.93 -8.02
C SER A 55 -4.84 23.33 -7.81
N VAL A 56 -5.31 23.31 -6.54
CA VAL A 56 -6.71 23.52 -6.16
C VAL A 56 -6.90 24.95 -5.67
N ASP A 57 -7.33 25.85 -6.56
CA ASP A 57 -7.63 27.23 -6.24
C ASP A 57 -9.09 27.57 -6.60
N PHE A 58 -9.86 28.03 -5.59
CA PHE A 58 -11.23 28.50 -5.75
C PHE A 58 -11.35 30.01 -5.88
N SER A 59 -10.24 30.73 -6.04
CA SER A 59 -10.26 32.17 -6.37
C SER A 59 -10.95 32.40 -7.71
N PHE A 60 -11.33 33.63 -7.95
CA PHE A 60 -12.12 33.97 -9.15
C PHE A 60 -11.45 33.55 -10.45
N ASP A 61 -10.13 33.71 -10.55
CA ASP A 61 -9.36 33.47 -11.77
C ASP A 61 -9.12 31.98 -12.06
N TYR A 62 -8.96 31.16 -11.01
CA TYR A 62 -8.58 29.72 -11.13
C TYR A 62 -9.72 28.75 -10.85
N ARG A 63 -10.85 29.23 -10.34
CA ARG A 63 -12.00 28.39 -10.00
C ARG A 63 -12.49 27.54 -11.15
N ALA A 64 -12.44 28.03 -12.38
CA ALA A 64 -12.90 27.31 -13.56
C ALA A 64 -12.04 26.05 -13.81
N ALA A 65 -10.71 26.15 -13.72
CA ALA A 65 -9.79 25.03 -13.86
C ALA A 65 -9.98 24.01 -12.73
N THR A 66 -10.08 24.50 -11.48
CA THR A 66 -10.36 23.64 -10.33
C THR A 66 -11.66 22.84 -10.48
N GLN A 67 -12.74 23.49 -10.96
CA GLN A 67 -14.03 22.83 -11.17
C GLN A 67 -14.01 21.88 -12.38
N PHE A 68 -13.22 22.15 -13.40
CA PHE A 68 -13.05 21.26 -14.54
C PHE A 68 -12.53 19.89 -14.09
N TRP A 69 -11.42 19.85 -13.39
CA TRP A 69 -10.85 18.60 -12.87
C TRP A 69 -11.76 17.92 -11.85
N ARG A 70 -12.36 18.69 -10.95
CA ARG A 70 -13.32 18.15 -9.99
C ARG A 70 -14.52 17.50 -10.68
N SER A 71 -15.01 18.02 -11.81
CA SER A 71 -16.12 17.44 -12.55
C SER A 71 -15.77 16.08 -13.15
N LYS A 72 -14.54 15.92 -13.65
CA LYS A 72 -14.00 14.64 -14.13
C LYS A 72 -13.97 13.58 -13.02
N VAL A 73 -13.48 13.96 -11.85
CA VAL A 73 -13.49 13.08 -10.67
C VAL A 73 -14.91 12.73 -10.23
N LEU A 74 -15.84 13.69 -10.27
CA LEU A 74 -17.25 13.50 -9.92
C LEU A 74 -17.96 12.51 -10.85
N GLU A 75 -17.60 12.50 -12.12
CA GLU A 75 -18.12 11.54 -13.10
C GLU A 75 -17.78 10.11 -12.68
N VAL A 76 -16.52 9.85 -12.33
CA VAL A 76 -16.06 8.54 -11.87
C VAL A 76 -16.63 8.18 -10.50
N ALA A 77 -16.71 9.14 -9.58
CA ALA A 77 -17.21 8.90 -8.22
C ALA A 77 -18.65 8.38 -8.18
N LYS A 78 -19.47 8.68 -9.20
CA LYS A 78 -20.84 8.16 -9.32
C LYS A 78 -20.88 6.65 -9.56
N ASP A 79 -19.85 6.10 -10.20
CA ASP A 79 -19.76 4.68 -10.53
C ASP A 79 -19.26 3.82 -9.35
N PHE A 80 -18.68 4.48 -8.33
CA PHE A 80 -18.07 3.80 -7.17
C PHE A 80 -18.58 4.39 -5.84
N PRO A 81 -19.87 4.26 -5.51
CA PRO A 81 -20.48 4.85 -4.30
C PRO A 81 -19.93 4.27 -2.99
N GLU A 82 -19.29 3.11 -3.04
CA GLU A 82 -18.62 2.47 -1.91
C GLU A 82 -17.30 3.16 -1.51
N TYR A 83 -16.68 3.93 -2.42
CA TYR A 83 -15.42 4.62 -2.20
C TYR A 83 -15.66 6.08 -1.81
N THR A 84 -14.69 6.64 -1.10
CA THR A 84 -14.66 8.08 -0.80
C THR A 84 -13.78 8.77 -1.82
N PHE A 85 -14.25 9.87 -2.41
CA PHE A 85 -13.48 10.65 -3.38
C PHE A 85 -13.18 12.04 -2.84
N ALA A 86 -11.96 12.50 -3.08
CA ALA A 86 -11.50 13.83 -2.69
C ALA A 86 -10.60 14.43 -3.78
N ILE A 87 -10.61 15.75 -3.88
CA ILE A 87 -9.55 16.51 -4.51
C ILE A 87 -8.69 17.11 -3.41
N ALA A 88 -7.40 17.25 -3.64
CA ALA A 88 -6.45 17.83 -2.69
C ALA A 88 -5.48 18.74 -3.44
N ASP A 89 -5.10 19.85 -2.79
CA ASP A 89 -4.06 20.70 -3.31
C ASP A 89 -2.70 19.99 -3.16
N GLU A 90 -1.93 19.94 -4.26
CA GLU A 90 -0.65 19.25 -4.28
C GLU A 90 0.40 19.91 -3.37
N ASP A 91 0.36 21.25 -3.22
CA ASP A 91 1.26 21.98 -2.33
C ASP A 91 0.94 21.70 -0.87
N ASP A 92 -0.35 21.69 -0.49
CA ASP A 92 -0.81 21.33 0.86
C ASP A 92 -0.40 19.90 1.24
N TYR A 93 -0.25 18.99 0.25
CA TYR A 93 0.07 17.58 0.42
C TYR A 93 1.37 17.15 -0.27
N ALA A 94 2.32 18.08 -0.52
CA ALA A 94 3.58 17.82 -1.21
C ALA A 94 4.36 16.63 -0.61
N GLY A 95 4.36 16.48 0.72
CA GLY A 95 4.97 15.34 1.39
C GLY A 95 4.31 14.01 1.04
N GLU A 96 2.98 13.98 0.94
CA GLU A 96 2.22 12.77 0.57
C GLU A 96 2.42 12.43 -0.92
N VAL A 97 2.38 13.41 -1.80
CA VAL A 97 2.65 13.29 -3.24
C VAL A 97 4.04 12.70 -3.47
N LYS A 98 5.05 13.23 -2.76
CA LYS A 98 6.42 12.72 -2.81
C LYS A 98 6.56 11.27 -2.29
N ASP A 99 5.91 10.95 -1.16
CA ASP A 99 5.90 9.60 -0.60
C ASP A 99 5.22 8.59 -1.55
N LEU A 100 4.27 9.05 -2.36
CA LEU A 100 3.61 8.29 -3.42
C LEU A 100 4.48 8.12 -4.67
N GLY A 101 5.60 8.84 -4.78
CA GLY A 101 6.47 8.84 -5.95
C GLY A 101 5.84 9.51 -7.18
N LEU A 102 4.85 10.35 -6.96
CA LEU A 102 4.18 11.16 -7.97
C LEU A 102 5.03 12.39 -8.30
N SER A 103 4.86 12.94 -9.50
CA SER A 103 5.59 14.15 -9.93
C SER A 103 5.04 15.39 -9.22
N GLU A 104 5.94 16.30 -8.83
CA GLU A 104 5.59 17.63 -8.28
C GLU A 104 5.41 18.66 -9.42
N SER A 105 5.07 18.22 -10.64
CA SER A 105 4.92 19.14 -11.76
C SER A 105 3.53 19.76 -11.70
N GLY A 106 3.41 21.03 -11.39
CA GLY A 106 2.14 21.76 -11.26
C GLY A 106 1.24 21.80 -12.52
N GLU A 107 1.57 21.04 -13.55
CA GLU A 107 0.78 20.84 -14.77
C GLU A 107 0.10 19.46 -14.81
N ASP A 108 0.59 18.48 -14.05
CA ASP A 108 0.07 17.12 -14.09
C ASP A 108 -0.96 16.88 -12.96
N VAL A 109 -2.05 16.24 -13.30
CA VAL A 109 -3.04 15.77 -12.32
C VAL A 109 -2.68 14.35 -11.88
N ASN A 110 -2.41 14.20 -10.59
CA ASN A 110 -2.01 12.94 -9.99
C ASN A 110 -3.18 12.30 -9.23
N ALA A 111 -3.21 10.97 -9.17
CA ALA A 111 -4.22 10.26 -8.39
C ALA A 111 -3.63 9.12 -7.56
N ALA A 112 -4.23 8.89 -6.38
CA ALA A 112 -3.86 7.78 -5.53
C ALA A 112 -5.07 7.19 -4.82
N ILE A 113 -4.96 5.93 -4.40
CA ILE A 113 -5.92 5.24 -3.55
C ILE A 113 -5.24 4.85 -2.25
N LEU A 114 -5.86 5.23 -1.13
CA LEU A 114 -5.48 4.80 0.21
C LEU A 114 -6.47 3.74 0.68
N ASP A 115 -5.99 2.53 0.93
CA ASP A 115 -6.83 1.42 1.34
C ASP A 115 -7.09 1.36 2.85
N GLU A 116 -7.90 0.38 3.29
CA GLU A 116 -8.24 0.16 4.68
C GLU A 116 -7.05 -0.31 5.55
N SER A 117 -6.04 -0.92 4.92
CA SER A 117 -4.82 -1.39 5.58
C SER A 117 -3.72 -0.33 5.68
N GLY A 118 -3.99 0.89 5.18
CA GLY A 118 -3.02 1.98 5.12
C GLY A 118 -2.06 1.89 3.93
N LYS A 119 -2.24 0.92 3.02
CA LYS A 119 -1.46 0.85 1.79
C LYS A 119 -1.91 1.94 0.82
N LYS A 120 -0.95 2.46 0.09
CA LYS A 120 -1.15 3.52 -0.89
C LYS A 120 -0.88 2.97 -2.28
N PHE A 121 -1.72 3.33 -3.24
CA PHE A 121 -1.58 2.95 -4.64
C PHE A 121 -1.57 4.24 -5.45
N ALA A 122 -0.52 4.48 -6.23
CA ALA A 122 -0.42 5.61 -7.12
C ALA A 122 -0.87 5.22 -8.53
N MET A 123 -1.57 6.12 -9.20
CA MET A 123 -1.84 6.00 -10.62
C MET A 123 -0.53 6.26 -11.37
N GLU A 124 -0.25 5.44 -12.38
CA GLU A 124 0.92 5.70 -13.23
C GLU A 124 0.74 7.04 -13.98
N PRO A 125 1.82 7.78 -14.22
CA PRO A 125 1.75 9.07 -14.91
C PRO A 125 1.32 8.86 -16.36
N GLU A 126 0.04 9.08 -16.62
CA GLU A 126 -0.59 9.13 -17.93
C GLU A 126 -1.42 10.43 -18.01
N GLU A 127 -1.83 10.82 -19.20
CA GLU A 127 -2.75 11.94 -19.35
C GLU A 127 -4.04 11.69 -18.54
N PHE A 128 -4.32 12.58 -17.58
CA PHE A 128 -5.44 12.40 -16.66
C PHE A 128 -6.77 12.74 -17.33
N ASP A 129 -7.65 11.75 -17.38
CA ASP A 129 -9.05 11.94 -17.73
C ASP A 129 -9.99 11.06 -16.87
N SER A 130 -11.30 11.14 -17.11
CA SER A 130 -12.26 10.31 -16.37
C SER A 130 -12.13 8.82 -16.67
N ASP A 131 -11.65 8.43 -17.84
CA ASP A 131 -11.53 7.03 -18.23
C ASP A 131 -10.29 6.40 -17.60
N THR A 132 -9.14 7.08 -17.64
CA THR A 132 -7.91 6.63 -16.95
C THR A 132 -8.11 6.51 -15.45
N LEU A 133 -8.80 7.46 -14.81
CA LEU A 133 -9.15 7.37 -13.39
C LEU A 133 -10.12 6.20 -13.11
N ARG A 134 -11.13 5.98 -13.97
CA ARG A 134 -12.08 4.85 -13.85
C ARG A 134 -11.39 3.51 -13.96
N ASP A 135 -10.45 3.38 -14.89
CA ASP A 135 -9.64 2.19 -15.10
C ASP A 135 -8.77 1.89 -13.90
N PHE A 136 -8.12 2.91 -13.33
CA PHE A 136 -7.31 2.79 -12.14
C PHE A 136 -8.14 2.30 -10.92
N VAL A 137 -9.30 2.92 -10.66
CA VAL A 137 -10.19 2.50 -9.55
C VAL A 137 -10.76 1.10 -9.78
N THR A 138 -11.08 0.75 -11.04
CA THR A 138 -11.56 -0.59 -11.40
C THR A 138 -10.48 -1.65 -11.20
N ALA A 139 -9.23 -1.35 -11.58
CA ALA A 139 -8.09 -2.25 -11.37
C ALA A 139 -7.83 -2.48 -9.88
N PHE A 140 -7.93 -1.43 -9.06
CA PHE A 140 -7.84 -1.54 -7.60
C PHE A 140 -8.96 -2.44 -7.04
N LYS A 141 -10.20 -2.21 -7.43
CA LYS A 141 -11.36 -3.01 -7.00
C LYS A 141 -11.20 -4.50 -7.34
N LYS A 142 -10.72 -4.82 -8.52
CA LYS A 142 -10.42 -6.21 -8.94
C LYS A 142 -9.29 -6.84 -8.14
N GLY A 143 -8.25 -6.08 -7.80
CA GLY A 143 -7.12 -6.55 -7.00
C GLY A 143 -7.44 -6.73 -5.52
N SER A 144 -8.32 -5.90 -4.95
CA SER A 144 -8.74 -5.97 -3.54
C SER A 144 -9.80 -7.05 -3.29
N SER A 145 -10.62 -7.35 -4.29
CA SER A 145 -11.53 -8.50 -4.25
C SER A 145 -10.69 -9.75 -4.50
N GLY A 146 -10.12 -10.33 -3.44
CA GLY A 146 -9.36 -11.57 -3.56
C GLY A 146 -10.13 -12.58 -4.42
N VAL A 147 -9.68 -12.78 -5.65
CA VAL A 147 -10.26 -13.75 -6.57
C VAL A 147 -9.94 -15.13 -6.01
N THR A 148 -10.85 -15.66 -5.22
CA THR A 148 -11.01 -17.10 -5.14
C THR A 148 -11.47 -17.53 -6.53
N CYS A 149 -10.52 -17.99 -7.36
CA CYS A 149 -10.85 -18.76 -8.55
C CYS A 149 -11.74 -19.93 -8.09
N PRO A 150 -12.99 -20.03 -8.56
CA PRO A 150 -13.72 -21.28 -8.40
C PRO A 150 -13.04 -22.29 -9.32
N THR A 151 -12.28 -23.20 -8.74
CA THR A 151 -11.95 -24.46 -9.38
C THR A 151 -13.25 -25.25 -9.47
N SER A 152 -14.02 -25.05 -10.52
CA SER A 152 -15.06 -25.97 -10.91
C SER A 152 -14.62 -26.66 -12.20
N GLY A 153 -14.17 -27.88 -12.03
CA GLY A 153 -14.17 -28.86 -13.11
C GLY A 153 -15.59 -29.02 -13.65
N GLY A 154 -15.74 -28.85 -14.92
CA GLY A 154 -16.97 -29.03 -15.66
C GLY A 154 -16.64 -29.18 -17.13
N HIS A 155 -16.29 -30.39 -17.53
CA HIS A 155 -16.34 -30.77 -18.93
C HIS A 155 -17.74 -30.54 -19.47
N THR A 156 -17.90 -29.60 -20.39
CA THR A 156 -19.05 -29.63 -21.32
C THR A 156 -18.54 -29.68 -22.74
N SER A 157 -18.84 -30.79 -23.38
CA SER A 157 -18.58 -31.10 -24.77
C SER A 157 -19.22 -30.07 -25.72
N LEU A 158 -18.42 -29.55 -26.63
CA LEU A 158 -18.87 -28.82 -27.81
C LEU A 158 -19.54 -29.79 -28.78
N THR A 159 -20.85 -29.79 -28.85
CA THR A 159 -21.56 -30.36 -30.01
C THR A 159 -21.86 -29.24 -30.99
N ALA A 160 -21.27 -29.35 -32.16
CA ALA A 160 -21.55 -28.50 -33.31
C ALA A 160 -23.00 -28.65 -33.77
N TRP A 161 -23.69 -27.53 -33.96
CA TRP A 161 -24.92 -27.50 -34.77
C TRP A 161 -24.79 -26.42 -35.85
N SER A 162 -24.70 -26.97 -37.08
CA SER A 162 -24.87 -26.20 -38.32
C SER A 162 -26.36 -26.09 -38.62
N ARG A 163 -26.87 -24.91 -38.98
CA ARG A 163 -27.79 -24.63 -40.10
C ARG A 163 -28.49 -23.29 -39.93
N GLY A 164 -28.22 -22.42 -40.78
CA GLY A 164 -29.00 -21.50 -41.64
C GLY A 164 -30.17 -20.73 -41.04
N GLY A 165 -30.08 -19.40 -41.03
CA GLY A 165 -31.19 -18.44 -40.84
C GLY A 165 -30.69 -16.99 -40.85
N PRO A 166 -31.50 -15.98 -41.18
CA PRO A 166 -31.09 -14.78 -41.88
C PRO A 166 -30.43 -13.70 -41.00
N ARG A 167 -29.56 -12.94 -41.65
CA ARG A 167 -28.84 -11.78 -41.11
C ARG A 167 -29.80 -10.67 -40.67
N ILE A 168 -29.82 -10.35 -39.40
CA ILE A 168 -30.30 -9.08 -38.90
C ILE A 168 -29.05 -8.26 -38.54
N PHE A 169 -28.81 -7.18 -39.26
CA PHE A 169 -27.82 -6.16 -38.89
C PHE A 169 -28.34 -5.41 -37.68
N GLY A 170 -27.91 -5.83 -36.49
CA GLY A 170 -27.99 -5.05 -35.27
C GLY A 170 -26.60 -4.50 -34.98
N LEU A 171 -26.47 -3.18 -34.99
CA LEU A 171 -25.32 -2.47 -34.46
C LEU A 171 -25.18 -2.82 -32.96
N PHE A 172 -24.39 -3.82 -32.64
CA PHE A 172 -23.86 -3.97 -31.31
C PHE A 172 -22.59 -3.11 -31.23
N SER A 173 -22.69 -2.01 -30.51
CA SER A 173 -21.55 -1.29 -29.98
C SER A 173 -20.77 -2.28 -29.13
N THR A 174 -19.71 -2.80 -29.67
CA THR A 174 -18.75 -3.62 -28.91
C THR A 174 -17.84 -2.65 -28.17
N ASP A 175 -18.26 -2.21 -26.98
CA ASP A 175 -17.36 -1.72 -25.96
C ASP A 175 -16.52 -2.92 -25.48
N ALA A 176 -15.58 -3.32 -26.31
CA ALA A 176 -14.52 -4.22 -25.87
C ALA A 176 -13.66 -3.41 -24.88
N PRO A 177 -13.45 -3.92 -23.65
CA PRO A 177 -12.56 -3.25 -22.72
C PRO A 177 -11.20 -3.09 -23.39
N SER A 178 -10.65 -1.88 -23.34
CA SER A 178 -9.36 -1.58 -23.95
C SER A 178 -8.32 -2.60 -23.49
N SER A 179 -7.42 -3.00 -24.37
CA SER A 179 -6.39 -4.00 -24.07
C SER A 179 -5.50 -3.60 -22.90
N ALA A 180 -5.46 -2.32 -22.54
CA ALA A 180 -4.84 -1.76 -21.35
C ALA A 180 -5.51 -2.24 -20.06
N LEU A 181 -6.85 -2.34 -20.01
CA LEU A 181 -7.61 -2.84 -18.84
C LEU A 181 -7.24 -4.27 -18.46
N LEU A 182 -6.99 -5.15 -19.43
CA LEU A 182 -6.54 -6.52 -19.15
C LEU A 182 -5.09 -6.57 -18.64
N SER A 183 -4.28 -5.58 -18.98
CA SER A 183 -2.88 -5.48 -18.52
C SER A 183 -2.75 -4.95 -17.08
N LEU A 184 -3.66 -4.07 -16.64
CA LEU A 184 -3.68 -3.49 -15.29
C LEU A 184 -4.33 -4.41 -14.24
N ALA A 185 -5.27 -5.26 -14.65
CA ALA A 185 -5.94 -6.19 -13.74
C ALA A 185 -4.93 -7.15 -13.08
N GLY A 186 -4.63 -6.93 -11.82
CA GLY A 186 -3.70 -7.73 -11.01
C GLY A 186 -2.26 -7.20 -10.94
N LYS A 187 -1.95 -6.02 -11.52
CA LYS A 187 -0.60 -5.42 -11.50
C LYS A 187 -0.44 -4.25 -10.55
N LEU A 188 -1.53 -3.72 -9.98
CA LEU A 188 -1.44 -2.63 -9.01
C LEU A 188 -0.69 -3.10 -7.76
N LYS A 189 0.51 -2.55 -7.59
CA LYS A 189 1.33 -2.78 -6.40
C LYS A 189 1.22 -1.56 -5.49
N PRO A 190 1.11 -1.76 -4.17
CA PRO A 190 1.13 -0.64 -3.25
C PRO A 190 2.47 0.10 -3.36
N VAL A 191 2.41 1.40 -3.29
CA VAL A 191 3.60 2.25 -3.17
C VAL A 191 4.18 2.05 -1.78
N ILE A 192 5.48 1.81 -1.72
CA ILE A 192 6.21 1.56 -0.49
C ILE A 192 7.21 2.69 -0.31
N LYS A 193 7.15 3.38 0.82
CA LYS A 193 8.21 4.31 1.20
C LYS A 193 9.53 3.55 1.28
N SER A 194 10.51 3.99 0.53
CA SER A 194 11.80 3.30 0.43
C SER A 194 12.93 4.28 0.20
N GLN A 195 13.99 4.11 0.98
CA GLN A 195 15.26 4.72 0.65
C GLN A 195 15.77 4.21 -0.72
N PRO A 196 16.67 4.95 -1.36
CA PRO A 196 17.34 4.49 -2.58
C PRO A 196 18.05 3.15 -2.36
N VAL A 197 17.94 2.26 -3.35
CA VAL A 197 18.63 0.96 -3.29
C VAL A 197 20.14 1.19 -3.22
N PRO A 198 20.85 0.62 -2.23
CA PRO A 198 22.28 0.80 -2.08
C PRO A 198 23.03 0.31 -3.32
N LYS A 199 23.87 1.16 -3.93
CA LYS A 199 24.71 0.81 -5.09
C LYS A 199 25.69 -0.34 -4.78
N ASN A 200 26.15 -0.44 -3.53
CA ASN A 200 27.02 -1.50 -3.06
C ASN A 200 26.43 -2.12 -1.77
N ASN A 201 26.01 -3.36 -1.85
CA ASN A 201 25.44 -4.12 -0.74
C ASN A 201 26.21 -5.45 -0.54
N LYS A 202 27.55 -5.42 -0.70
CA LYS A 202 28.43 -6.61 -0.58
C LYS A 202 28.96 -6.82 0.83
N GLY A 203 28.59 -5.97 1.78
CA GLY A 203 29.00 -6.07 3.19
C GLY A 203 28.54 -7.36 3.86
N PRO A 204 29.08 -7.67 5.06
CA PRO A 204 28.68 -8.83 5.85
C PRO A 204 27.23 -8.74 6.33
N VAL A 205 26.74 -7.52 6.60
CA VAL A 205 25.35 -7.22 6.90
C VAL A 205 24.74 -6.54 5.67
N LYS A 206 23.62 -7.07 5.17
CA LYS A 206 22.91 -6.50 4.02
C LYS A 206 22.01 -5.35 4.47
N VAL A 207 22.08 -4.23 3.78
CA VAL A 207 21.12 -3.14 3.96
C VAL A 207 19.88 -3.46 3.13
N VAL A 208 18.74 -3.53 3.80
CA VAL A 208 17.42 -3.73 3.18
C VAL A 208 16.70 -2.39 3.17
N VAL A 209 16.09 -2.07 2.06
CA VAL A 209 15.17 -0.93 1.90
C VAL A 209 13.82 -1.44 1.43
N GLY A 210 12.76 -0.63 1.53
CA GLY A 210 11.40 -1.05 1.19
C GLY A 210 11.32 -1.80 -0.14
N LYS A 211 11.92 -1.24 -1.22
CA LYS A 211 11.95 -1.85 -2.56
C LYS A 211 12.72 -3.17 -2.66
N THR A 212 13.63 -3.47 -1.74
CA THR A 212 14.44 -4.71 -1.75
C THR A 212 14.00 -5.73 -0.70
N PHE A 213 12.98 -5.41 0.10
CA PHE A 213 12.51 -6.29 1.17
C PHE A 213 12.10 -7.67 0.63
N ASP A 214 11.24 -7.70 -0.38
CA ASP A 214 10.77 -8.96 -0.96
C ASP A 214 11.91 -9.78 -1.57
N SER A 215 12.85 -9.14 -2.25
CA SER A 215 13.96 -9.84 -2.91
C SER A 215 15.02 -10.38 -1.95
N ILE A 216 15.16 -9.80 -0.76
CA ILE A 216 16.17 -10.19 0.23
C ILE A 216 15.55 -10.99 1.37
N VAL A 217 14.52 -10.43 2.03
CA VAL A 217 13.93 -11.01 3.24
C VAL A 217 12.96 -12.14 2.90
N MET A 218 12.17 -11.98 1.84
CA MET A 218 11.16 -12.94 1.42
C MET A 218 11.71 -13.99 0.43
N ASP A 219 13.03 -14.01 0.13
CA ASP A 219 13.65 -15.05 -0.71
C ASP A 219 13.43 -16.44 -0.06
N PRO A 220 12.64 -17.33 -0.70
CA PRO A 220 12.31 -18.65 -0.13
C PRO A 220 13.52 -19.60 -0.08
N LYS A 221 14.62 -19.24 -0.70
CA LYS A 221 15.84 -20.07 -0.76
C LYS A 221 16.82 -19.78 0.37
N LYS A 222 16.61 -18.70 1.17
CA LYS A 222 17.55 -18.26 2.18
C LYS A 222 16.88 -18.05 3.52
N ASP A 223 17.58 -18.41 4.57
CA ASP A 223 17.28 -17.96 5.93
C ASP A 223 17.73 -16.51 6.07
N VAL A 224 16.96 -15.66 6.73
CA VAL A 224 17.30 -14.26 6.89
C VAL A 224 17.10 -13.83 8.34
N LEU A 225 18.14 -13.34 8.98
CA LEU A 225 18.03 -12.57 10.21
C LEU A 225 17.98 -11.09 9.86
N ILE A 226 16.91 -10.40 10.23
CA ILE A 226 16.75 -8.97 9.96
C ILE A 226 16.56 -8.16 11.24
N GLU A 227 17.35 -7.10 11.37
CA GLU A 227 17.21 -6.05 12.38
C GLU A 227 16.46 -4.87 11.80
N PHE A 228 15.37 -4.48 12.44
CA PHE A 228 14.70 -3.19 12.22
C PHE A 228 15.23 -2.19 13.24
N TYR A 229 15.85 -1.12 12.75
CA TYR A 229 16.51 -0.14 13.61
C TYR A 229 16.07 1.29 13.30
N ALA A 230 16.41 2.22 14.18
CA ALA A 230 16.35 3.65 13.96
C ALA A 230 17.73 4.28 14.13
N PRO A 231 18.18 5.20 13.25
CA PRO A 231 19.53 5.82 13.31
C PRO A 231 19.82 6.58 14.60
N TRP A 232 18.80 7.11 15.25
CA TRP A 232 18.89 7.86 16.49
C TRP A 232 18.82 6.97 17.76
N CYS A 233 18.50 5.69 17.63
CA CYS A 233 18.30 4.76 18.75
C CYS A 233 19.64 4.36 19.38
N GLY A 234 19.82 4.66 20.68
CA GLY A 234 21.03 4.31 21.43
C GLY A 234 21.30 2.81 21.52
N HIS A 235 20.27 1.99 21.78
CA HIS A 235 20.40 0.53 21.85
C HIS A 235 20.76 -0.08 20.47
N CYS A 236 20.28 0.50 19.36
CA CYS A 236 20.68 0.06 18.03
C CYS A 236 22.16 0.33 17.76
N LYS A 237 22.67 1.50 18.21
CA LYS A 237 24.09 1.84 18.08
C LYS A 237 24.98 0.90 18.91
N GLN A 238 24.52 0.46 20.09
CA GLN A 238 25.23 -0.53 20.93
C GLN A 238 25.21 -1.92 20.27
N LEU A 239 24.13 -2.30 19.60
CA LEU A 239 24.01 -3.58 18.91
C LEU A 239 24.83 -3.63 17.60
N GLU A 240 25.06 -2.52 16.94
CA GLU A 240 25.71 -2.47 15.63
C GLU A 240 27.06 -3.21 15.55
N PRO A 241 28.02 -3.06 16.51
CA PRO A 241 29.27 -3.82 16.46
C PRO A 241 29.06 -5.33 16.62
N VAL A 242 28.13 -5.76 17.46
CA VAL A 242 27.75 -7.18 17.64
C VAL A 242 27.14 -7.72 16.35
N TYR A 243 26.21 -6.98 15.78
CA TYR A 243 25.52 -7.36 14.54
C TYR A 243 26.47 -7.45 13.33
N ASN A 244 27.45 -6.55 13.26
CA ASN A 244 28.53 -6.60 12.26
C ASN A 244 29.43 -7.83 12.46
N SER A 245 29.74 -8.21 13.71
CA SER A 245 30.51 -9.41 14.05
C SER A 245 29.75 -10.67 13.69
N LEU A 246 28.45 -10.70 13.96
CA LEU A 246 27.55 -11.77 13.53
C LEU A 246 27.52 -11.93 12.01
N GLY A 247 27.40 -10.81 11.27
CA GLY A 247 27.46 -10.82 9.81
C GLY A 247 28.80 -11.35 9.26
N LYS A 248 29.93 -11.05 9.94
CA LYS A 248 31.24 -11.59 9.58
C LYS A 248 31.33 -13.10 9.85
N LYS A 249 30.82 -13.57 11.00
CA LYS A 249 30.79 -15.00 11.38
C LYS A 249 30.07 -15.83 10.31
N TYR A 250 28.95 -15.35 9.81
CA TYR A 250 28.13 -16.10 8.85
C TYR A 250 28.32 -15.71 7.37
N LYS A 251 29.31 -14.86 7.04
CA LYS A 251 29.55 -14.37 5.67
C LYS A 251 29.75 -15.48 4.63
N GLY A 252 30.28 -16.64 5.02
CA GLY A 252 30.53 -17.79 4.14
C GLY A 252 29.31 -18.69 3.90
N GLN A 253 28.24 -18.52 4.67
CA GLN A 253 27.05 -19.38 4.62
C GLN A 253 26.13 -18.92 3.48
N LYS A 254 26.11 -19.66 2.38
CA LYS A 254 25.31 -19.30 1.17
C LYS A 254 23.79 -19.30 1.42
N GLY A 255 23.32 -20.06 2.40
CA GLY A 255 21.90 -20.21 2.75
C GLY A 255 21.39 -19.18 3.77
N LEU A 256 22.25 -18.37 4.40
CA LEU A 256 21.90 -17.43 5.46
C LEU A 256 22.30 -15.99 5.08
N VAL A 257 21.42 -15.04 5.38
CA VAL A 257 21.65 -13.61 5.20
C VAL A 257 21.44 -12.89 6.53
N ILE A 258 22.42 -12.11 6.94
CA ILE A 258 22.26 -11.14 8.03
C ILE A 258 21.95 -9.79 7.41
N ALA A 259 20.85 -9.17 7.82
CA ALA A 259 20.32 -7.96 7.21
C ALA A 259 19.87 -6.92 8.24
N LYS A 260 19.87 -5.65 7.87
CA LYS A 260 19.32 -4.55 8.67
C LYS A 260 18.50 -3.59 7.81
N MET A 261 17.48 -2.99 8.39
CA MET A 261 16.58 -2.05 7.73
C MET A 261 16.27 -0.87 8.64
N ASP A 262 16.47 0.34 8.16
CA ASP A 262 16.00 1.55 8.83
C ASP A 262 14.48 1.65 8.65
N ALA A 263 13.74 1.29 9.70
CA ALA A 263 12.28 1.29 9.68
C ALA A 263 11.67 2.69 9.92
N THR A 264 12.47 3.73 10.06
CA THR A 264 12.00 5.13 10.10
C THR A 264 11.94 5.76 8.71
N ALA A 265 12.76 5.26 7.79
CA ALA A 265 12.89 5.78 6.42
C ALA A 265 12.35 4.80 5.36
N ASN A 266 11.88 3.64 5.77
CA ASN A 266 11.35 2.61 4.89
C ASN A 266 10.08 1.99 5.49
N ASP A 267 9.07 1.78 4.67
CA ASP A 267 7.93 0.96 5.04
C ASP A 267 8.33 -0.53 5.06
N VAL A 268 7.83 -1.25 6.05
CA VAL A 268 7.96 -2.70 6.12
C VAL A 268 6.81 -3.33 5.31
N PRO A 269 7.07 -3.96 4.15
CA PRO A 269 6.01 -4.36 3.21
C PRO A 269 5.18 -5.56 3.65
N SER A 270 5.24 -5.95 4.91
CA SER A 270 4.57 -7.14 5.42
C SER A 270 4.09 -6.96 6.85
N ASP A 271 2.80 -7.14 7.07
CA ASP A 271 2.13 -7.06 8.38
C ASP A 271 2.61 -8.13 9.38
N ARG A 272 3.43 -9.08 8.93
CA ARG A 272 4.02 -10.14 9.77
C ARG A 272 5.18 -9.66 10.62
N TYR A 273 5.79 -8.57 10.22
CA TYR A 273 6.91 -7.94 10.94
C TYR A 273 6.40 -6.74 11.72
N LYS A 274 5.89 -6.98 12.92
CA LYS A 274 5.42 -5.89 13.79
C LYS A 274 6.60 -5.22 14.47
N VAL A 275 6.87 -3.97 14.11
CA VAL A 275 7.95 -3.15 14.65
C VAL A 275 7.34 -2.11 15.59
N GLU A 276 7.27 -2.43 16.89
CA GLU A 276 6.71 -1.57 17.92
C GLU A 276 7.78 -0.75 18.66
N GLY A 277 9.05 -1.08 18.46
CA GLY A 277 10.19 -0.41 19.08
C GLY A 277 11.51 -0.83 18.44
N PHE A 278 12.61 -0.18 18.85
CA PHE A 278 13.94 -0.41 18.28
C PHE A 278 14.98 -0.80 19.33
N PRO A 279 15.90 -1.73 18.99
CA PRO A 279 15.89 -2.58 17.81
C PRO A 279 14.87 -3.72 17.93
N THR A 280 14.24 -4.11 16.82
CA THR A 280 13.43 -5.32 16.72
C THR A 280 14.10 -6.28 15.74
N ILE A 281 14.26 -7.55 16.13
CA ILE A 281 14.96 -8.56 15.33
C ILE A 281 14.01 -9.71 15.01
N TYR A 282 14.00 -10.14 13.75
CA TYR A 282 13.26 -11.29 13.28
C TYR A 282 14.14 -12.26 12.51
N PHE A 283 13.81 -13.53 12.64
CA PHE A 283 14.35 -14.58 11.79
C PHE A 283 13.27 -15.06 10.83
N ALA A 284 13.57 -15.04 9.53
CA ALA A 284 12.69 -15.47 8.46
C ALA A 284 13.25 -16.75 7.84
N PRO A 285 12.75 -17.95 8.22
CA PRO A 285 13.29 -19.22 7.75
C PRO A 285 13.06 -19.44 6.26
N SER A 286 13.95 -20.16 5.60
CA SER A 286 13.77 -20.54 4.21
C SER A 286 12.61 -21.55 4.09
N GLY A 287 11.77 -21.38 3.05
CA GLY A 287 10.60 -22.25 2.88
C GLY A 287 9.37 -21.84 3.68
N ASP A 288 9.52 -21.13 4.79
CA ASP A 288 8.40 -20.61 5.59
C ASP A 288 8.53 -19.11 5.90
N LYS A 289 8.49 -18.29 4.86
CA LYS A 289 8.51 -16.84 4.98
C LYS A 289 7.23 -16.23 5.58
N LYS A 290 6.20 -17.06 5.74
CA LYS A 290 4.92 -16.63 6.29
C LYS A 290 4.93 -16.53 7.81
N ASN A 291 5.84 -17.22 8.46
CA ASN A 291 5.93 -17.30 9.91
C ASN A 291 7.34 -16.86 10.41
N PRO A 292 7.68 -15.55 10.33
CA PRO A 292 8.94 -15.06 10.88
C PRO A 292 8.92 -15.18 12.40
N VAL A 293 10.05 -15.57 12.97
CA VAL A 293 10.22 -15.71 14.43
C VAL A 293 10.86 -14.46 14.98
N LYS A 294 10.18 -13.80 15.92
CA LYS A 294 10.71 -12.62 16.60
C LYS A 294 11.70 -13.05 17.67
N PHE A 295 12.83 -12.35 17.75
CA PHE A 295 13.75 -12.52 18.86
C PHE A 295 13.16 -11.89 20.13
N GLU A 296 12.68 -12.73 21.04
CA GLU A 296 12.04 -12.31 22.28
C GLU A 296 12.90 -12.73 23.47
N GLY A 297 13.55 -11.76 24.10
CA GLY A 297 14.30 -11.95 25.33
C GLY A 297 15.78 -12.33 25.16
N GLY A 298 16.50 -12.25 26.24
CA GLY A 298 17.94 -12.47 26.31
C GLY A 298 18.78 -11.24 25.95
N ASP A 299 20.08 -11.39 26.22
CA ASP A 299 21.05 -10.38 25.82
C ASP A 299 21.25 -10.40 24.31
N ARG A 300 21.39 -9.21 23.72
CA ARG A 300 21.63 -9.05 22.28
C ARG A 300 23.12 -9.11 21.96
N ASP A 301 23.81 -10.09 22.52
CA ASP A 301 25.22 -10.36 22.27
C ASP A 301 25.42 -11.38 21.14
N LEU A 302 26.64 -11.62 20.77
CA LEU A 302 27.00 -12.51 19.67
C LEU A 302 26.60 -13.97 19.94
N GLU A 303 26.66 -14.42 21.19
CA GLU A 303 26.35 -15.79 21.56
C GLU A 303 24.86 -16.06 21.46
N HIS A 304 24.03 -15.24 22.12
CA HIS A 304 22.56 -15.38 22.07
C HIS A 304 21.99 -15.25 20.66
N LEU A 305 22.48 -14.29 19.87
CA LEU A 305 22.05 -14.16 18.47
C LEU A 305 22.52 -15.33 17.60
N SER A 306 23.72 -15.88 17.86
CA SER A 306 24.17 -17.08 17.15
C SER A 306 23.32 -18.29 17.47
N LYS A 307 23.03 -18.51 18.75
CA LYS A 307 22.17 -19.59 19.22
C LYS A 307 20.78 -19.50 18.62
N PHE A 308 20.20 -18.29 18.60
CA PHE A 308 18.91 -18.06 17.97
C PHE A 308 18.89 -18.40 16.47
N ILE A 309 19.97 -18.05 15.75
CA ILE A 309 20.14 -18.45 14.36
C ILE A 309 20.21 -19.98 14.24
N GLU A 310 21.01 -20.65 15.06
CA GLU A 310 21.25 -22.09 15.04
C GLU A 310 19.97 -22.87 15.33
N GLU A 311 19.12 -22.37 16.24
CA GLU A 311 17.83 -22.97 16.60
C GLU A 311 16.78 -22.88 15.47
N HIS A 312 16.84 -21.85 14.63
CA HIS A 312 15.81 -21.59 13.63
C HIS A 312 16.27 -21.78 12.18
N ALA A 313 17.59 -21.89 11.95
CA ALA A 313 18.12 -22.01 10.60
C ALA A 313 17.83 -23.39 9.97
N THR A 314 17.36 -23.33 8.74
CA THR A 314 17.02 -24.54 7.98
C THR A 314 18.18 -25.04 7.12
N LYS A 315 19.20 -24.20 6.88
CA LYS A 315 20.29 -24.44 5.92
C LYS A 315 21.69 -24.07 6.42
N LEU A 316 21.95 -24.13 7.70
CA LEU A 316 23.30 -24.05 8.20
C LEU A 316 24.07 -25.31 7.78
N GLY A 317 24.91 -25.19 6.74
CA GLY A 317 25.93 -26.21 6.48
C GLY A 317 26.87 -26.25 7.71
N ARG A 318 27.18 -27.45 8.19
CA ARG A 318 28.16 -27.65 9.27
C ARG A 318 29.43 -26.88 8.94
N THR A 319 29.84 -25.98 9.79
CA THR A 319 31.11 -25.25 9.65
C THR A 319 32.26 -26.22 9.80
N LYS A 320 33.32 -26.04 9.00
CA LYS A 320 34.54 -26.87 8.97
C LYS A 320 35.33 -26.89 10.30
N GLU A 321 34.82 -26.28 11.37
CA GLU A 321 35.48 -26.23 12.70
C GLU A 321 35.03 -27.35 13.66
N GLU A 322 34.11 -28.23 13.22
CA GLU A 322 33.70 -29.43 14.00
C GLU A 322 34.15 -30.75 13.35
N LEU A 323 35.23 -30.74 12.56
CA LEU A 323 35.93 -31.92 12.04
C LEU A 323 37.39 -31.90 12.62
#